data_938ce46754920e722821948ffd4ceb54
#
_entry.id   938ce46754920e722821948ffd4ceb54
#
_cell.length_a   1.000
_cell.length_b   1.000
_cell.length_c   1.000
_cell.angle_alpha   90.00
_cell.angle_beta   90.00
_cell.angle_gamma   90.00
#
_symmetry.space_group_name_H-M   'P 1'
#
loop_
_entity.id
_entity.type
_entity.pdbx_description
1 polymer ?
#
loop_
_entity_poly.entity_id
_entity_poly.type
_entity_poly.pdbx_seq_one_letter_code
_entity_poly.pdbx_strand_id
1 'polypeptide(L)'
;CASVIKADDYDEALHLANDTDFGLSAGICTTSLKYATDFRKNSKAGMVMVNLPTAGVDYHVPFGGRKGSSYGPREQGGYAREFYTIVKTSYISA
;
A
#
# COMPACT_ATOMS: atom_id res chain seq x y z
N CYS A 1 -4.64 -15.90 12.97
CA CYS A 1 -5.65 -16.49 12.09
C CYS A 1 -5.52 -15.92 10.69
N ALA A 2 -5.80 -16.72 9.67
CA ALA A 2 -5.85 -16.31 8.27
C ALA A 2 -7.09 -16.94 7.61
N SER A 3 -7.65 -16.24 6.62
CA SER A 3 -8.71 -16.75 5.78
C SER A 3 -8.14 -17.18 4.42
N VAL A 4 -8.62 -18.30 3.91
CA VAL A 4 -8.29 -18.77 2.56
C VAL A 4 -9.57 -18.73 1.73
N ILE A 5 -9.54 -18.02 0.63
CA ILE A 5 -10.67 -17.82 -0.26
C ILE A 5 -10.26 -18.32 -1.64
N LYS A 6 -11.09 -19.20 -2.23
CA LYS A 6 -10.88 -19.65 -3.61
C LYS A 6 -11.37 -18.58 -4.58
N ALA A 7 -10.59 -18.32 -5.62
CA ALA A 7 -10.98 -17.52 -6.77
C ALA A 7 -10.88 -18.38 -8.04
N ASP A 8 -11.76 -18.17 -9.00
CA ASP A 8 -11.79 -18.95 -10.23
C ASP A 8 -10.83 -18.40 -11.29
N ASP A 9 -10.54 -17.11 -11.23
CA ASP A 9 -9.61 -16.44 -12.14
C ASP A 9 -8.88 -15.25 -11.46
N TYR A 10 -8.02 -14.58 -12.22
CA TYR A 10 -7.25 -13.43 -11.74
C TYR A 10 -8.14 -12.23 -11.41
N ASP A 11 -9.17 -11.97 -12.21
CA ASP A 11 -10.01 -10.78 -12.03
C ASP A 11 -10.83 -10.91 -10.75
N GLU A 12 -11.36 -12.09 -10.48
CA GLU A 12 -12.02 -12.40 -9.21
C GLU A 12 -11.05 -12.31 -8.02
N ALA A 13 -9.84 -12.87 -8.17
CA ALA A 13 -8.83 -12.78 -7.12
C ALA A 13 -8.46 -11.33 -6.78
N LEU A 14 -8.28 -10.48 -7.78
CA LEU A 14 -8.02 -9.05 -7.58
C LEU A 14 -9.21 -8.34 -6.94
N HIS A 15 -10.44 -8.68 -7.35
CA HIS A 15 -11.64 -8.14 -6.75
C HIS A 15 -11.72 -8.47 -5.26
N LEU A 16 -11.57 -9.74 -4.91
CA LEU A 16 -11.59 -10.22 -3.52
C LEU A 16 -10.48 -9.60 -2.68
N ALA A 17 -9.27 -9.49 -3.22
CA ALA A 17 -8.16 -8.84 -2.54
C ALA A 17 -8.40 -7.36 -2.24
N ASN A 18 -9.20 -6.70 -3.07
CA ASN A 18 -9.60 -5.31 -2.91
C ASN A 18 -10.88 -5.10 -2.09
N ASP A 19 -11.68 -6.14 -1.88
CA ASP A 19 -12.96 -6.10 -1.15
C ASP A 19 -12.73 -6.23 0.36
N THR A 20 -12.13 -5.22 0.94
CA THR A 20 -11.86 -5.11 2.38
C THR A 20 -11.78 -3.63 2.77
N ASP A 21 -12.09 -3.35 4.02
CA ASP A 21 -11.93 -2.00 4.60
C ASP A 21 -10.47 -1.62 4.85
N PHE A 22 -9.57 -2.57 4.71
CA PHE A 22 -8.13 -2.39 4.94
C PHE A 22 -7.34 -2.36 3.64
N GLY A 23 -6.13 -1.84 3.70
CA GLY A 23 -5.27 -1.74 2.53
C GLY A 23 -3.83 -1.37 2.88
N LEU A 24 -3.22 -2.05 3.88
CA LEU A 24 -1.83 -1.79 4.24
C LEU A 24 -0.89 -2.35 3.17
N SER A 25 -0.90 -3.66 3.00
CA SER A 25 -0.05 -4.34 2.02
C SER A 25 -0.82 -5.45 1.31
N ALA A 26 -0.44 -5.71 0.08
CA ALA A 26 -0.93 -6.82 -0.71
C ALA A 26 0.20 -7.40 -1.57
N GLY A 27 0.14 -8.69 -1.86
CA GLY A 27 1.14 -9.37 -2.66
C GLY A 27 0.52 -10.32 -3.68
N ILE A 28 1.24 -10.51 -4.77
CA ILE A 28 0.94 -11.51 -5.79
C ILE A 28 2.15 -12.39 -6.03
N CYS A 29 1.92 -13.70 -6.15
CA CYS A 29 2.92 -14.66 -6.64
C CYS A 29 2.54 -15.06 -8.07
N THR A 30 3.35 -14.69 -9.05
CA THR A 30 3.06 -14.95 -10.45
C THR A 30 4.33 -14.92 -11.31
N THR A 31 4.35 -15.71 -12.37
CA THR A 31 5.36 -15.63 -13.43
C THR A 31 4.89 -14.79 -14.62
N SER A 32 3.62 -14.35 -14.61
CA SER A 32 3.04 -13.53 -15.67
C SER A 32 3.35 -12.06 -15.45
N LEU A 33 4.13 -11.46 -16.35
CA LEU A 33 4.40 -10.03 -16.34
C LEU A 33 3.11 -9.20 -16.51
N LYS A 34 2.14 -9.70 -17.25
CA LYS A 34 0.83 -9.07 -17.41
C LYS A 34 0.13 -8.92 -16.06
N TYR A 35 -0.02 -10.02 -15.31
CA TYR A 35 -0.68 -9.99 -14.00
C TYR A 35 0.11 -9.21 -12.95
N ALA A 36 1.44 -9.32 -12.95
CA ALA A 36 2.28 -8.52 -12.08
C ALA A 36 2.09 -7.01 -12.29
N THR A 37 2.05 -6.58 -13.56
CA THR A 37 1.87 -5.18 -13.93
C THR A 37 0.47 -4.69 -13.59
N ASP A 38 -0.55 -5.47 -13.90
CA ASP A 38 -1.94 -5.14 -13.60
C ASP A 38 -2.19 -5.06 -12.10
N PHE A 39 -1.71 -6.03 -11.34
CA PHE A 39 -1.86 -6.06 -9.88
C PHE A 39 -1.24 -4.84 -9.20
N ARG A 40 -0.01 -4.47 -9.61
CA ARG A 40 0.65 -3.26 -9.09
C ARG A 40 -0.16 -1.99 -9.35
N LYS A 41 -0.85 -1.91 -10.47
CA LYS A 41 -1.65 -0.75 -10.86
C LYS A 41 -3.02 -0.72 -10.18
N ASN A 42 -3.66 -1.86 -10.05
CA ASN A 42 -5.07 -1.96 -9.68
C ASN A 42 -5.30 -2.44 -8.24
N SER A 43 -4.27 -2.91 -7.53
CA SER A 43 -4.37 -3.17 -6.09
C SER A 43 -4.65 -1.89 -5.31
N LYS A 44 -5.61 -1.95 -4.39
CA LYS A 44 -6.00 -0.82 -3.53
C LYS A 44 -5.20 -0.74 -2.22
N ALA A 45 -4.17 -1.56 -2.07
CA ALA A 45 -3.25 -1.46 -0.95
C ALA A 45 -2.24 -0.33 -1.13
N GLY A 46 -1.68 0.14 -0.03
CA GLY A 46 -0.66 1.18 -0.04
C GLY A 46 0.73 0.68 -0.42
N MET A 47 1.02 -0.57 -0.09
CA MET A 47 2.27 -1.26 -0.42
C MET A 47 1.93 -2.53 -1.20
N VAL A 48 2.57 -2.72 -2.34
CA VAL A 48 2.27 -3.83 -3.25
C VAL A 48 3.54 -4.58 -3.59
N MET A 49 3.54 -5.88 -3.35
CA MET A 49 4.66 -6.77 -3.58
C MET A 49 4.36 -7.77 -4.70
N VAL A 50 5.35 -8.07 -5.50
CA VAL A 50 5.29 -9.13 -6.52
C VAL A 50 6.39 -10.13 -6.24
N ASN A 51 6.02 -11.38 -5.97
CA ASN A 51 6.95 -12.46 -5.64
C ASN A 51 7.86 -12.16 -4.42
N LEU A 52 7.38 -11.31 -3.52
CA LEU A 52 8.07 -10.93 -2.30
C LEU A 52 7.11 -11.05 -1.12
N PRO A 53 7.62 -11.27 0.11
CA PRO A 53 6.82 -11.20 1.31
C PRO A 53 6.14 -9.84 1.49
N THR A 54 4.96 -9.83 2.07
CA THR A 54 4.22 -8.59 2.39
C THR A 54 4.70 -7.92 3.68
N ALA A 55 5.72 -8.46 4.32
CA ALA A 55 6.37 -7.93 5.50
C ALA A 55 7.83 -7.55 5.21
N GLY A 56 8.44 -6.72 6.05
CA GLY A 56 9.85 -6.36 5.92
C GLY A 56 10.10 -5.23 4.92
N VAL A 57 9.37 -4.13 5.06
CA VAL A 57 9.57 -2.94 4.23
C VAL A 57 10.84 -2.20 4.66
N ASP A 58 11.65 -1.79 3.70
CA ASP A 58 12.87 -1.05 3.93
C ASP A 58 12.61 0.33 4.56
N TYR A 59 13.49 0.77 5.46
CA TYR A 59 13.33 2.02 6.20
C TYR A 59 13.40 3.29 5.34
N HIS A 60 13.98 3.21 4.16
CA HIS A 60 14.18 4.37 3.26
C HIS A 60 13.08 4.55 2.23
N VAL A 61 12.08 3.66 2.21
CA VAL A 61 10.93 3.77 1.32
C VAL A 61 9.69 4.24 2.08
N PRO A 62 8.74 4.92 1.42
CA PRO A 62 7.51 5.35 2.06
C PRO A 62 6.71 4.16 2.59
N PHE A 63 6.34 4.20 3.86
CA PHE A 63 5.53 3.18 4.51
C PHE A 63 4.13 3.73 4.80
N GLY A 64 3.12 2.98 4.45
CA GLY A 64 1.74 3.29 4.82
C GLY A 64 0.73 2.61 3.91
N GLY A 65 -0.50 2.56 4.39
CA GLY A 65 -1.63 1.93 3.74
C GLY A 65 -2.56 2.91 3.04
N ARG A 66 -3.67 2.35 2.64
CA ARG A 66 -4.86 3.06 2.18
C ARG A 66 -6.06 2.61 3.00
N LYS A 67 -7.22 3.19 2.74
CA LYS A 67 -8.47 2.88 3.43
C LYS A 67 -8.30 2.97 4.96
N GLY A 68 -8.87 2.06 5.73
CA GLY A 68 -8.79 2.03 7.18
C GLY A 68 -7.42 1.61 7.77
N SER A 69 -6.44 1.27 6.94
CA SER A 69 -5.13 0.84 7.42
C SER A 69 -4.16 1.98 7.75
N SER A 70 -4.42 3.19 7.32
CA SER A 70 -3.55 4.34 7.58
C SER A 70 -4.33 5.64 7.65
N TYR A 71 -3.83 6.54 8.48
CA TYR A 71 -4.32 7.90 8.62
C TYR A 71 -3.16 8.87 8.42
N GLY A 72 -3.38 9.89 7.59
CA GLY A 72 -2.38 10.93 7.34
C GLY A 72 -1.29 10.53 6.34
N PRO A 73 -0.17 11.26 6.33
CA PRO A 73 0.91 11.07 5.37
C PRO A 73 1.67 9.76 5.61
N ARG A 74 2.44 9.35 4.61
CA ARG A 74 3.32 8.19 4.70
C ARG A 74 4.41 8.42 5.74
N GLU A 75 4.82 7.31 6.38
CA GLU A 75 6.01 7.25 7.23
C GLU A 75 7.24 6.90 6.41
N GLN A 76 8.41 7.06 6.98
CA GLN A 76 9.71 6.66 6.45
C GLN A 76 10.15 7.38 5.16
N GLY A 77 11.42 7.23 4.85
CA GLY A 77 12.03 7.85 3.68
C GLY A 77 11.82 9.37 3.67
N GLY A 78 11.65 9.94 2.50
CA GLY A 78 11.40 11.37 2.33
C GLY A 78 10.08 11.88 2.93
N TYR A 79 9.11 10.98 3.12
CA TYR A 79 7.80 11.32 3.70
C TYR A 79 7.82 11.44 5.24
N ALA A 80 8.85 10.95 5.91
CA ALA A 80 9.00 11.12 7.36
C ALA A 80 8.92 12.59 7.77
N ARG A 81 9.40 13.49 6.93
CA ARG A 81 9.32 14.93 7.16
C ARG A 81 7.88 15.42 7.32
N GLU A 82 6.98 15.01 6.42
CA GLU A 82 5.56 15.39 6.48
C GLU A 82 4.85 14.70 7.64
N PHE A 83 5.24 13.47 7.95
CA PHE A 83 4.65 12.71 9.05
C PHE A 83 4.92 13.34 10.43
N TYR A 84 6.15 13.83 10.65
CA TYR A 84 6.58 14.37 11.94
C TYR A 84 6.48 15.89 12.08
N THR A 85 5.98 16.60 11.09
CA THR A 85 5.92 18.07 11.09
C THR A 85 4.55 18.59 10.69
N ILE A 86 4.28 19.82 11.08
CA ILE A 86 3.09 20.58 10.69
C ILE A 86 3.53 21.85 9.99
N VAL A 87 2.88 22.17 8.88
CA VAL A 87 3.11 23.42 8.17
C VAL A 87 2.49 24.58 8.95
N LYS A 88 3.28 25.60 9.24
CA LYS A 88 2.82 26.87 9.80
C LYS A 88 3.21 28.00 8.86
N THR A 89 2.25 28.78 8.45
CA THR A 89 2.49 30.01 7.69
C THR A 89 2.37 31.22 8.60
N SER A 90 3.34 32.12 8.54
CA SER A 90 3.30 33.37 9.31
C SER A 90 3.68 34.57 8.41
N TYR A 91 3.01 35.67 8.64
CA TYR A 91 3.30 36.94 8.03
C TYR A 91 3.69 37.94 9.13
N ILE A 92 4.78 38.67 8.92
CA ILE A 92 5.26 39.68 9.86
C ILE A 92 5.44 41.01 9.08
N SER A 93 4.85 42.07 9.58
CA SER A 93 5.07 43.42 9.09
C SER A 93 5.82 44.21 10.15
N ALA A 94 6.83 44.91 9.73
CA ALA A 94 7.56 45.84 10.58
C ALA A 94 6.83 47.20 10.70
#